data_8cbe3a09a9edf69c7148784568aa1905
#
_entry.id   8cbe3a09a9edf69c7148784568aa1905
#
_cell.length_a   1.000
_cell.length_b   1.000
_cell.length_c   1.000
_cell.angle_alpha   90.00
_cell.angle_beta   90.00
_cell.angle_gamma   90.00
#
_symmetry.space_group_name_H-M   'P 1'
#
loop_
_entity.id
_entity.type
_entity.pdbx_description
1 polymer ?
#
loop_
_entity_poly.entity_id
_entity_poly.type
_entity_poly.pdbx_seq_one_letter_code
_entity_poly.pdbx_strand_id
1 'polypeptide(L)' 'RGRKLGQLLMERTIETALECKAAKITLEVKESNTPAIKLYMKNGFIPVGVKPNYYHDGSDAIYMQRPM' A
#
# COMPACT_ATOMS: atom_id res chain seq x y z
N ARG A 1 16.22 2.49 -9.08
CA ARG A 1 15.88 1.38 -9.93
C ARG A 1 14.59 0.71 -9.49
N GLY A 2 14.61 -0.06 -8.41
CA GLY A 2 13.42 -0.66 -7.87
C GLY A 2 12.36 0.37 -7.49
N ARG A 3 12.78 1.55 -7.10
CA ARG A 3 11.86 2.63 -6.75
C ARG A 3 11.07 3.12 -7.95
N LYS A 4 11.73 3.27 -9.11
CA LYS A 4 11.03 3.68 -10.32
C LYS A 4 10.01 2.66 -10.74
N LEU A 5 10.37 1.38 -10.68
CA LEU A 5 9.46 0.31 -11.04
C LEU A 5 8.27 0.27 -10.09
N GLY A 6 8.52 0.41 -8.77
CA GLY A 6 7.46 0.44 -7.77
C GLY A 6 6.50 1.60 -7.99
N GLN A 7 7.04 2.78 -8.32
CA GLN A 7 6.20 3.94 -8.58
C GLN A 7 5.33 3.75 -9.81
N LEU A 8 5.90 3.18 -10.88
CA LEU A 8 5.13 2.91 -12.09
C LEU A 8 3.99 1.92 -11.82
N LEU A 9 4.27 0.87 -11.06
CA LEU A 9 3.24 -0.10 -10.70
C LEU A 9 2.14 0.54 -9.86
N MET A 10 2.53 1.43 -8.94
CA MET A 10 1.58 2.14 -8.09
C MET A 10 0.68 3.04 -8.93
N GLU A 11 1.26 3.78 -9.87
CA GLU A 11 0.49 4.66 -10.75
C GLU A 11 -0.51 3.87 -11.59
N ARG A 12 -0.09 2.71 -12.11
CA ARG A 12 -0.98 1.82 -12.85
C ARG A 12 -2.14 1.32 -12.01
N THR A 13 -1.84 0.95 -10.77
CA THR A 13 -2.86 0.48 -9.84
C THR A 13 -3.91 1.55 -9.60
N ILE A 14 -3.46 2.79 -9.39
CA ILE A 14 -4.37 3.91 -9.16
C ILE A 14 -5.21 4.18 -10.39
N GLU A 15 -4.59 4.19 -11.57
CA GLU A 15 -5.33 4.39 -12.84
C GLU A 15 -6.41 3.34 -13.03
N THR A 16 -6.06 2.08 -12.77
CA THR A 16 -7.02 0.97 -12.91
C THR A 16 -8.19 1.15 -11.95
N ALA A 17 -7.89 1.54 -10.71
CA ALA A 17 -8.93 1.77 -9.72
C ALA A 17 -9.87 2.90 -10.15
N LEU A 18 -9.32 3.96 -10.72
CA LEU A 18 -10.13 5.08 -11.23
C LEU A 18 -11.03 4.62 -12.38
N GLU A 19 -10.49 3.83 -13.29
CA GLU A 19 -11.25 3.32 -14.43
C GLU A 19 -12.38 2.40 -13.98
N CYS A 20 -12.14 1.62 -12.93
CA CYS A 20 -13.14 0.72 -12.36
C CYS A 20 -14.09 1.42 -11.40
N LYS A 21 -13.93 2.71 -11.18
CA LYS A 21 -14.75 3.52 -10.26
C LYS A 21 -14.72 2.95 -8.84
N ALA A 22 -13.57 2.47 -8.41
CA ALA A 22 -13.40 1.93 -7.07
C ALA A 22 -13.53 3.05 -6.04
N ALA A 23 -14.15 2.75 -4.91
CA ALA A 23 -14.29 3.74 -3.84
C ALA A 23 -12.98 3.95 -3.09
N LYS A 24 -12.12 2.93 -3.04
CA LYS A 24 -10.84 3.00 -2.35
C LYS A 24 -9.95 1.85 -2.79
N ILE A 25 -8.67 1.97 -2.51
CA ILE A 25 -7.70 0.90 -2.68
C ILE A 25 -7.18 0.54 -1.29
N THR A 26 -7.09 -0.74 -0.99
CA THR A 26 -6.57 -1.21 0.30
C THR A 26 -5.38 -2.13 0.08
N LEU A 27 -4.48 -2.15 1.06
CA LEU A 27 -3.34 -3.06 1.01
C LEU A 27 -2.82 -3.33 2.43
N GLU A 28 -2.04 -4.39 2.57
CA GLU A 28 -1.30 -4.69 3.78
C GLU A 28 0.19 -4.62 3.45
N VAL A 29 0.97 -4.07 4.37
CA VAL A 29 2.42 -3.96 4.21
C VAL A 29 3.09 -4.37 5.51
N LYS A 30 4.21 -5.08 5.40
CA LYS A 30 4.97 -5.50 6.58
C LYS A 30 5.48 -4.28 7.33
N GLU A 31 5.31 -4.26 8.65
CA GLU A 31 5.65 -3.10 9.47
C GLU A 31 7.10 -2.67 9.34
N SER A 32 7.99 -3.62 9.04
CA SER A 32 9.42 -3.33 8.90
C SER A 32 9.81 -2.86 7.50
N ASN A 33 8.87 -2.90 6.55
CA ASN A 33 9.16 -2.52 5.17
C ASN A 33 9.00 -1.00 4.99
N THR A 34 9.93 -0.26 5.58
CA THR A 34 9.90 1.20 5.57
C THR A 34 9.86 1.80 4.16
N PRO A 35 10.67 1.31 3.20
CA PRO A 35 10.61 1.87 1.84
C PRO A 35 9.24 1.74 1.21
N ALA A 36 8.57 0.59 1.39
CA ALA A 36 7.24 0.39 0.82
C ALA A 36 6.22 1.29 1.49
N ILE A 37 6.28 1.43 2.81
CA ILE A 37 5.37 2.30 3.56
C ILE A 37 5.49 3.73 3.05
N LYS A 38 6.73 4.21 2.87
CA LYS A 38 6.97 5.56 2.36
C LYS A 38 6.42 5.74 0.96
N LEU A 39 6.59 4.73 0.11
CA LEU A 39 6.06 4.77 -1.26
C LEU A 39 4.54 4.90 -1.25
N TYR A 40 3.87 4.10 -0.43
CA TYR A 40 2.41 4.13 -0.36
C TYR A 40 1.92 5.47 0.18
N MET A 41 2.54 5.97 1.24
CA MET A 41 2.16 7.26 1.80
C MET A 41 2.35 8.40 0.80
N LYS A 42 3.42 8.34 0.02
CA LYS A 42 3.68 9.32 -1.03
C LYS A 42 2.57 9.32 -2.07
N ASN A 43 1.93 8.19 -2.28
CA ASN A 43 0.86 8.03 -3.26
C ASN A 43 -0.54 8.15 -2.67
N GLY A 44 -0.65 8.68 -1.47
CA GLY A 44 -1.94 9.00 -0.88
C GLY A 44 -2.54 7.92 -0.01
N PHE A 45 -1.81 6.84 0.25
CA PHE A 45 -2.27 5.83 1.18
C PHE A 45 -2.06 6.29 2.62
N ILE A 46 -3.03 5.96 3.47
CA ILE A 46 -2.95 6.30 4.90
C ILE A 46 -3.05 5.03 5.73
N PRO A 47 -2.30 4.92 6.82
CA PRO A 47 -2.42 3.77 7.70
C PRO A 47 -3.72 3.89 8.49
N VAL A 48 -4.51 2.82 8.50
CA VAL A 48 -5.80 2.82 9.19
C VAL A 48 -5.89 1.73 10.25
N GLY A 49 -4.91 0.85 10.34
CA GLY A 49 -4.91 -0.17 11.39
C GLY A 49 -3.69 -1.07 11.29
N VAL A 50 -3.62 -1.99 12.23
CA VAL A 50 -2.54 -2.97 12.30
C VAL A 50 -3.17 -4.34 12.42
N LYS A 51 -2.68 -5.30 11.63
CA LYS A 51 -3.08 -6.70 11.71
C LYS A 51 -1.94 -7.47 12.40
N PRO A 52 -2.06 -7.81 13.67
CA PRO A 52 -0.97 -8.45 14.40
C PRO A 52 -0.73 -9.86 13.91
N ASN A 53 0.55 -10.26 13.90
CA ASN A 53 0.96 -11.60 13.50
C ASN A 53 0.44 -12.02 12.12
N TYR A 54 0.42 -11.07 11.20
CA TYR A 54 -0.16 -11.28 9.88
C TYR A 54 0.72 -12.18 9.00
N TYR A 55 2.06 -12.06 9.14
CA TYR A 55 3.01 -12.81 8.31
C TYR A 55 3.50 -14.06 9.05
N HIS A 56 4.04 -15.01 8.29
CA HIS A 56 4.52 -16.29 8.84
C HIS A 56 5.59 -16.12 9.91
N ASP A 57 6.40 -15.07 9.81
CA ASP A 57 7.46 -14.81 10.78
C ASP A 57 6.96 -14.09 12.04
N GLY A 58 5.67 -13.91 12.17
CA GLY A 58 5.07 -13.24 13.30
C GLY A 58 5.01 -11.73 13.18
N SER A 59 5.50 -11.17 12.09
CA SER A 59 5.46 -9.71 11.89
C SER A 59 4.04 -9.22 11.71
N ASP A 60 3.81 -7.99 12.16
CA ASP A 60 2.54 -7.33 11.98
C ASP A 60 2.44 -6.72 10.58
N ALA A 61 1.24 -6.58 10.09
CA ALA A 61 0.96 -5.85 8.86
C ALA A 61 0.31 -4.51 9.20
N ILE A 62 0.73 -3.47 8.50
CA ILE A 62 0.05 -2.19 8.54
C ILE A 62 -0.99 -2.21 7.44
N TYR A 63 -2.23 -1.99 7.81
CA TYR A 63 -3.35 -1.92 6.87
C TYR A 63 -3.49 -0.48 6.42
N MET A 64 -3.38 -0.27 5.12
CA MET A 64 -3.41 1.07 4.54
C MET A 64 -4.53 1.17 3.51
N GLN A 65 -5.07 2.36 3.35
CA GLN A 65 -6.05 2.59 2.31
C GLN A 65 -5.88 3.96 1.68
N ARG A 66 -6.27 4.04 0.43
CA ARG A 66 -6.30 5.29 -0.33
C ARG A 66 -7.73 5.51 -0.81
N PRO A 67 -8.42 6.49 -0.27
CA PRO A 67 -9.76 6.85 -0.79
C PRO A 67 -9.63 7.37 -2.22
N MET A 68 -10.59 7.04 -3.04
CA MET A 68 -10.59 7.45 -4.45
C MET A 68 -11.62 8.59 -4.73
#